data_5d9e54a1a4e01daa4f06fe4d1a53f13a
#
_entry.id   5d9e54a1a4e01daa4f06fe4d1a53f13a
#
_cell.length_a   1.000
_cell.length_b   1.000
_cell.length_c   1.000
_cell.angle_alpha   90.00
_cell.angle_beta   90.00
_cell.angle_gamma   90.00
#
_symmetry.space_group_name_H-M   'P 1'
#
loop_
_entity.id
_entity.type
_entity.pdbx_description
1 polymer ?
#
loop_
_entity_poly.entity_id
_entity_poly.type
_entity_poly.pdbx_seq_one_letter_code
_entity_poly.pdbx_strand_id
1 'polypeptide(L)'
;MEIPLSPLELARRARRLYGDRESIVDGERRFTYEAFLDRSDRWSAALQSLGVRPGDRVVYIAPNTHAQLESFYAVPQIGAVLVPINYRLTAPDFAYMIQHSGSRVVCVHSDYLEAVDSIRADIRGVEHFVALEGGGGGWLNYEEMIAATSPTFDRPEIRENDLLTINYTSGTTSRPKGVMITHRNAYLNVVGTLVHISMTPADRYLWTLPMFHANGWTFVWTVTAVGGAHICMRKVEPSSAFQLMKKESVTILCAAPTVLIALANASDDLHRGAPRRVRVVTAGAPPAAATIERIEGELGWEVFHVYGMTETSPFISVCEPRPEHAQLSPQRRAAIKARQGVELITSGELRVVDVDGREVPHDGETLGEIVARGNVIMKGYFEDSQATGQALRGGWMHTGDAAVVHPDGYVEIRDRLKDVIISGGENISSVEVEGILLQHAAVQEAAVVGVPHEKWGEAPHAFVVLKAGAVSTEAELRDFARSNMAHFKVPAAFTIVPELPKTATGKIQKYVLRRGRAAIGPQ
;
A
#
# COMPACT_ATOMS: atom_id res chain seq x y z
N MET A 1 -20.53 0.99 29.84
CA MET A 1 -19.17 1.55 29.94
C MET A 1 -18.43 1.11 28.69
N GLU A 2 -18.01 2.03 27.84
CA GLU A 2 -17.42 1.76 26.55
C GLU A 2 -15.98 2.29 26.50
N ILE A 3 -15.10 1.60 25.80
CA ILE A 3 -13.74 2.06 25.46
C ILE A 3 -13.72 2.27 23.94
N PRO A 4 -13.24 3.42 23.45
CA PRO A 4 -13.18 3.69 22.03
C PRO A 4 -12.37 2.64 21.26
N LEU A 5 -12.83 2.24 20.09
CA LEU A 5 -12.08 1.39 19.18
C LEU A 5 -10.91 2.20 18.59
N SER A 6 -9.73 2.04 19.18
CA SER A 6 -8.53 2.79 18.83
C SER A 6 -7.29 1.88 18.83
N PRO A 7 -6.39 2.01 17.83
CA PRO A 7 -5.11 1.31 17.85
C PRO A 7 -4.24 1.63 19.06
N LEU A 8 -4.47 2.77 19.73
CA LEU A 8 -3.78 3.17 20.96
C LEU A 8 -4.06 2.20 22.11
N GLU A 9 -5.27 1.60 22.17
CA GLU A 9 -5.60 0.57 23.17
C GLU A 9 -4.80 -0.72 22.94
N LEU A 10 -4.48 -1.03 21.68
CA LEU A 10 -3.62 -2.17 21.34
C LEU A 10 -2.18 -1.93 21.84
N ALA A 11 -1.67 -0.71 21.68
CA ALA A 11 -0.35 -0.32 22.20
C ALA A 11 -0.31 -0.34 23.74
N ARG A 12 -1.34 0.18 24.42
CA ARG A 12 -1.46 0.11 25.88
C ARG A 12 -1.43 -1.35 26.37
N ARG A 13 -2.14 -2.24 25.68
CA ARG A 13 -2.12 -3.68 25.96
C ARG A 13 -0.72 -4.28 25.73
N ALA A 14 -0.08 -3.94 24.61
CA ALA A 14 1.24 -4.44 24.26
C ALA A 14 2.29 -4.04 25.30
N ARG A 15 2.32 -2.79 25.73
CA ARG A 15 3.21 -2.30 26.81
C ARG A 15 3.07 -3.13 28.08
N ARG A 16 1.84 -3.38 28.51
CA ARG A 16 1.56 -4.14 29.74
C ARG A 16 1.98 -5.60 29.66
N LEU A 17 1.82 -6.24 28.50
CA LEU A 17 2.05 -7.69 28.36
C LEU A 17 3.45 -8.02 27.84
N TYR A 18 4.06 -7.13 27.06
CA TYR A 18 5.27 -7.39 26.29
C TYR A 18 6.38 -6.35 26.54
N GLY A 19 6.28 -5.58 27.64
CA GLY A 19 7.19 -4.45 27.94
C GLY A 19 8.66 -4.75 27.72
N ASP A 20 9.13 -5.91 28.19
CA ASP A 20 10.53 -6.33 28.10
C ASP A 20 10.92 -6.98 26.77
N ARG A 21 9.94 -7.25 25.87
CA ARG A 21 10.21 -7.87 24.58
C ARG A 21 10.76 -6.85 23.57
N GLU A 22 11.64 -7.31 22.69
CA GLU A 22 12.09 -6.52 21.56
C GLU A 22 10.92 -6.15 20.66
N SER A 23 10.75 -4.86 20.39
CA SER A 23 9.68 -4.30 19.57
C SER A 23 10.19 -3.75 18.24
N ILE A 24 11.32 -3.06 18.24
CA ILE A 24 11.87 -2.39 17.06
C ILE A 24 13.36 -2.72 16.90
N VAL A 25 13.74 -3.03 15.65
CA VAL A 25 15.10 -3.11 15.18
C VAL A 25 15.26 -2.12 14.03
N ASP A 26 16.09 -1.07 14.20
CA ASP A 26 16.40 -0.06 13.19
C ASP A 26 17.93 0.10 13.06
N GLY A 27 18.50 -0.62 12.13
CA GLY A 27 19.95 -0.76 12.02
C GLY A 27 20.54 -1.43 13.25
N GLU A 28 21.38 -0.71 13.99
CA GLU A 28 21.97 -1.19 15.25
C GLU A 28 21.13 -0.79 16.49
N ARG A 29 20.13 0.05 16.32
CA ARG A 29 19.22 0.45 17.41
C ARG A 29 18.20 -0.65 17.67
N ARG A 30 18.02 -0.99 18.94
CA ARG A 30 17.03 -1.97 19.39
C ARG A 30 16.23 -1.40 20.55
N PHE A 31 14.93 -1.55 20.48
CA PHE A 31 14.02 -1.05 21.51
C PHE A 31 13.12 -2.18 22.01
N THR A 32 12.88 -2.21 23.32
CA THR A 32 11.81 -3.01 23.89
C THR A 32 10.46 -2.27 23.73
N TYR A 33 9.34 -2.94 23.97
CA TYR A 33 8.03 -2.29 23.96
C TYR A 33 7.95 -1.17 24.98
N GLU A 34 8.52 -1.35 26.17
CA GLU A 34 8.56 -0.29 27.19
C GLU A 34 9.34 0.92 26.68
N ALA A 35 10.55 0.71 26.15
CA ALA A 35 11.36 1.80 25.60
C ALA A 35 10.68 2.51 24.42
N PHE A 36 10.09 1.75 23.50
CA PHE A 36 9.39 2.28 22.34
C PHE A 36 8.21 3.19 22.74
N LEU A 37 7.40 2.72 23.68
CA LEU A 37 6.21 3.46 24.08
C LEU A 37 6.52 4.59 25.08
N ASP A 38 7.60 4.48 25.90
CA ASP A 38 8.13 5.61 26.67
C ASP A 38 8.61 6.73 25.74
N ARG A 39 9.35 6.42 24.68
CA ARG A 39 9.78 7.38 23.67
C ARG A 39 8.57 8.03 22.97
N SER A 40 7.55 7.26 22.65
CA SER A 40 6.30 7.78 22.10
C SER A 40 5.60 8.75 23.06
N ASP A 41 5.58 8.43 24.38
CA ASP A 41 5.03 9.32 25.40
C ASP A 41 5.84 10.61 25.53
N ARG A 42 7.16 10.54 25.54
CA ARG A 42 8.05 11.72 25.56
C ARG A 42 7.84 12.61 24.32
N TRP A 43 7.68 11.98 23.15
CA TRP A 43 7.40 12.72 21.93
C TRP A 43 6.04 13.39 21.94
N SER A 44 5.01 12.77 22.52
CA SER A 44 3.71 13.39 22.78
C SER A 44 3.84 14.64 23.65
N ALA A 45 4.56 14.52 24.76
CA ALA A 45 4.82 15.66 25.66
C ALA A 45 5.61 16.78 24.93
N ALA A 46 6.61 16.43 24.12
CA ALA A 46 7.37 17.38 23.32
C ALA A 46 6.48 18.10 22.30
N LEU A 47 5.60 17.39 21.59
CA LEU A 47 4.64 18.02 20.67
C LEU A 47 3.68 18.97 21.40
N GLN A 48 3.18 18.62 22.59
CA GLN A 48 2.36 19.55 23.38
C GLN A 48 3.15 20.77 23.85
N SER A 49 4.44 20.62 24.19
CA SER A 49 5.30 21.77 24.53
C SER A 49 5.55 22.71 23.34
N LEU A 50 5.51 22.18 22.11
CA LEU A 50 5.50 22.96 20.86
C LEU A 50 4.12 23.56 20.55
N GLY A 51 3.12 23.42 21.43
CA GLY A 51 1.78 23.98 21.29
C GLY A 51 0.83 23.14 20.43
N VAL A 52 1.16 21.92 20.06
CA VAL A 52 0.25 21.02 19.33
C VAL A 52 -0.94 20.66 20.20
N ARG A 53 -2.14 20.76 19.65
CA ARG A 53 -3.42 20.53 20.31
C ARG A 53 -4.26 19.47 19.58
N PRO A 54 -5.29 18.92 20.21
CA PRO A 54 -6.22 18.03 19.53
C PRO A 54 -6.75 18.65 18.23
N GLY A 55 -6.74 17.86 17.15
CA GLY A 55 -7.13 18.29 15.81
C GLY A 55 -6.04 18.95 14.98
N ASP A 56 -4.90 19.36 15.56
CA ASP A 56 -3.74 19.84 14.78
C ASP A 56 -3.13 18.71 13.95
N ARG A 57 -2.52 19.05 12.82
CA ARG A 57 -1.86 18.08 11.92
C ARG A 57 -0.35 18.17 12.09
N VAL A 58 0.27 16.97 12.13
CA VAL A 58 1.72 16.81 12.21
C VAL A 58 2.16 16.00 10.99
N VAL A 59 2.96 16.60 10.13
CA VAL A 59 3.51 15.94 8.93
C VAL A 59 4.75 15.14 9.28
N TYR A 60 4.87 13.98 8.63
CA TYR A 60 6.09 13.17 8.62
C TYR A 60 6.52 12.86 7.19
N ILE A 61 7.81 13.15 6.89
CA ILE A 61 8.48 12.81 5.63
C ILE A 61 9.69 11.95 5.98
N ALA A 62 9.50 10.63 6.04
CA ALA A 62 10.53 9.71 6.49
C ALA A 62 10.41 8.32 5.85
N PRO A 63 11.53 7.61 5.66
CA PRO A 63 11.53 6.19 5.33
C PRO A 63 11.11 5.35 6.56
N ASN A 64 11.16 4.03 6.43
CA ASN A 64 10.82 3.11 7.51
C ASN A 64 11.87 3.14 8.61
N THR A 65 11.65 3.94 9.65
CA THR A 65 12.52 4.10 10.82
C THR A 65 11.73 3.98 12.11
N HIS A 66 12.41 3.84 13.24
CA HIS A 66 11.77 3.87 14.55
C HIS A 66 11.00 5.18 14.78
N ALA A 67 11.56 6.34 14.39
CA ALA A 67 10.92 7.64 14.57
C ALA A 67 9.61 7.75 13.73
N GLN A 68 9.58 7.18 12.51
CA GLN A 68 8.36 7.08 11.73
C GLN A 68 7.33 6.18 12.40
N LEU A 69 7.75 5.05 12.99
CA LEU A 69 6.85 4.14 13.70
C LEU A 69 6.30 4.77 14.98
N GLU A 70 7.13 5.47 15.76
CA GLU A 70 6.73 6.19 16.96
C GLU A 70 5.63 7.22 16.68
N SER A 71 5.64 7.85 15.49
CA SER A 71 4.65 8.87 15.10
C SER A 71 3.22 8.36 15.08
N PHE A 72 2.99 7.08 14.73
CA PHE A 72 1.66 6.46 14.67
C PHE A 72 1.00 6.27 16.04
N TYR A 73 1.75 6.50 17.10
CA TYR A 73 1.30 6.47 18.48
C TYR A 73 1.37 7.84 19.14
N ALA A 74 2.51 8.51 19.04
CA ALA A 74 2.76 9.75 19.72
C ALA A 74 1.83 10.89 19.27
N VAL A 75 1.60 11.03 17.97
CA VAL A 75 0.73 12.09 17.44
C VAL A 75 -0.73 11.85 17.81
N PRO A 76 -1.32 10.67 17.54
CA PRO A 76 -2.72 10.44 17.84
C PRO A 76 -3.05 10.42 19.34
N GLN A 77 -2.13 10.02 20.22
CA GLN A 77 -2.47 9.94 21.65
C GLN A 77 -2.63 11.29 22.35
N ILE A 78 -2.26 12.40 21.68
CA ILE A 78 -2.60 13.79 22.09
C ILE A 78 -3.79 14.35 21.32
N GLY A 79 -4.53 13.51 20.58
CA GLY A 79 -5.67 13.92 19.75
C GLY A 79 -5.29 14.68 18.48
N ALA A 80 -3.99 14.76 18.14
CA ALA A 80 -3.53 15.35 16.88
C ALA A 80 -3.62 14.32 15.73
N VAL A 81 -3.57 14.80 14.50
CA VAL A 81 -3.75 13.99 13.30
C VAL A 81 -2.40 13.82 12.60
N LEU A 82 -1.96 12.58 12.41
CA LEU A 82 -0.74 12.29 11.69
C LEU A 82 -0.96 12.40 10.17
N VAL A 83 -0.03 13.07 9.48
CA VAL A 83 -0.01 13.21 8.02
C VAL A 83 1.29 12.61 7.48
N PRO A 84 1.33 11.30 7.25
CA PRO A 84 2.53 10.64 6.71
C PRO A 84 2.60 10.85 5.20
N ILE A 85 3.61 11.59 4.76
CA ILE A 85 3.80 11.94 3.35
C ILE A 85 4.80 10.97 2.70
N ASN A 86 4.55 10.65 1.44
CA ASN A 86 5.45 9.87 0.61
C ASN A 86 6.77 10.62 0.38
N TYR A 87 7.83 10.18 1.04
CA TYR A 87 9.17 10.79 0.99
C TYR A 87 9.86 10.75 -0.39
N ARG A 88 9.31 10.00 -1.35
CA ARG A 88 9.85 9.88 -2.73
C ARG A 88 9.29 10.93 -3.68
N LEU A 89 8.43 11.81 -3.20
CA LEU A 89 7.84 12.90 -3.97
C LEU A 89 8.80 14.09 -4.05
N THR A 90 8.43 15.09 -4.85
CA THR A 90 9.23 16.30 -5.06
C THR A 90 8.91 17.38 -4.03
N ALA A 91 9.80 18.38 -3.90
CA ALA A 91 9.59 19.50 -3.00
C ALA A 91 8.26 20.26 -3.26
N PRO A 92 7.84 20.56 -4.51
CA PRO A 92 6.52 21.12 -4.78
C PRO A 92 5.34 20.26 -4.30
N ASP A 93 5.46 18.94 -4.36
CA ASP A 93 4.43 18.01 -3.83
C ASP A 93 4.37 18.12 -2.31
N PHE A 94 5.52 18.18 -1.64
CA PHE A 94 5.58 18.41 -0.18
C PHE A 94 4.92 19.73 0.20
N ALA A 95 5.26 20.82 -0.49
CA ALA A 95 4.65 22.14 -0.24
C ALA A 95 3.13 22.09 -0.33
N TYR A 96 2.60 21.46 -1.39
CA TYR A 96 1.16 21.30 -1.56
C TYR A 96 0.51 20.55 -0.39
N MET A 97 1.04 19.38 -0.02
CA MET A 97 0.44 18.54 1.01
C MET A 97 0.53 19.15 2.40
N ILE A 98 1.67 19.80 2.73
CA ILE A 98 1.87 20.51 3.99
C ILE A 98 0.87 21.67 4.12
N GLN A 99 0.71 22.47 3.06
CA GLN A 99 -0.24 23.60 3.06
C GLN A 99 -1.69 23.13 3.07
N HIS A 100 -2.05 22.16 2.22
CA HIS A 100 -3.41 21.64 2.13
C HIS A 100 -3.85 20.99 3.45
N SER A 101 -2.97 20.25 4.13
CA SER A 101 -3.29 19.68 5.44
C SER A 101 -3.34 20.73 6.55
N GLY A 102 -2.81 21.94 6.32
CA GLY A 102 -2.68 22.97 7.34
C GLY A 102 -1.86 22.49 8.53
N SER A 103 -0.76 21.80 8.27
CA SER A 103 0.08 21.20 9.31
C SER A 103 0.88 22.24 10.07
N ARG A 104 0.95 22.05 11.39
CA ARG A 104 1.63 22.96 12.32
C ARG A 104 3.08 22.57 12.56
N VAL A 105 3.37 21.28 12.55
CA VAL A 105 4.71 20.70 12.75
C VAL A 105 5.05 19.84 11.56
N VAL A 106 6.29 19.94 11.09
CA VAL A 106 6.83 19.13 9.99
C VAL A 106 8.08 18.39 10.49
N CYS A 107 8.00 17.06 10.55
CA CYS A 107 9.05 16.17 10.98
C CYS A 107 9.67 15.49 9.74
N VAL A 108 10.98 15.62 9.56
CA VAL A 108 11.67 15.23 8.33
C VAL A 108 12.92 14.42 8.62
N HIS A 109 13.09 13.31 7.91
CA HIS A 109 14.33 12.53 7.94
C HIS A 109 15.48 13.29 7.27
N SER A 110 16.71 13.09 7.72
CA SER A 110 17.90 13.78 7.23
C SER A 110 18.05 13.83 5.72
N ASP A 111 17.68 12.76 5.01
CA ASP A 111 17.78 12.65 3.55
C ASP A 111 16.89 13.65 2.78
N TYR A 112 15.90 14.28 3.44
CA TYR A 112 14.90 15.13 2.80
C TYR A 112 14.89 16.56 3.36
N LEU A 113 15.81 16.93 4.28
CA LEU A 113 15.88 18.26 4.89
C LEU A 113 16.08 19.34 3.82
N GLU A 114 17.01 19.16 2.89
CA GLU A 114 17.29 20.09 1.80
C GLU A 114 16.05 20.35 0.93
N ALA A 115 15.31 19.29 0.60
CA ALA A 115 14.09 19.41 -0.20
C ALA A 115 13.02 20.24 0.53
N VAL A 116 12.89 20.08 1.87
CA VAL A 116 11.94 20.86 2.66
C VAL A 116 12.46 22.28 2.91
N ASP A 117 13.77 22.48 3.12
CA ASP A 117 14.36 23.80 3.24
C ASP A 117 14.13 24.65 1.99
N SER A 118 14.19 24.05 0.80
CA SER A 118 13.94 24.77 -0.46
C SER A 118 12.52 25.35 -0.60
N ILE A 119 11.56 24.85 0.19
CA ILE A 119 10.15 25.29 0.15
C ILE A 119 9.69 25.98 1.44
N ARG A 120 10.56 26.16 2.45
CA ARG A 120 10.16 26.77 3.74
C ARG A 120 9.47 28.11 3.59
N ALA A 121 9.92 28.93 2.66
CA ALA A 121 9.32 30.25 2.40
C ALA A 121 7.90 30.17 1.82
N ASP A 122 7.59 29.05 1.16
CA ASP A 122 6.32 28.84 0.46
C ASP A 122 5.26 28.16 1.35
N ILE A 123 5.67 27.45 2.42
CA ILE A 123 4.76 26.76 3.34
C ILE A 123 4.41 27.65 4.54
N ARG A 124 3.21 28.22 4.49
CA ARG A 124 2.70 29.10 5.55
C ARG A 124 2.01 28.28 6.65
N GLY A 125 2.06 28.78 7.90
CA GLY A 125 1.36 28.18 9.05
C GLY A 125 2.11 27.05 9.74
N VAL A 126 3.26 26.60 9.22
CA VAL A 126 4.16 25.69 9.91
C VAL A 126 4.94 26.48 10.96
N GLU A 127 4.82 26.07 12.21
CA GLU A 127 5.47 26.75 13.34
C GLU A 127 6.80 26.10 13.72
N HIS A 128 6.90 24.78 13.53
CA HIS A 128 8.07 24.01 13.93
C HIS A 128 8.52 23.02 12.86
N PHE A 129 9.83 22.97 12.65
CA PHE A 129 10.50 22.01 11.79
C PHE A 129 11.42 21.12 12.62
N VAL A 130 11.24 19.81 12.55
CA VAL A 130 11.94 18.83 13.37
C VAL A 130 12.71 17.86 12.48
N ALA A 131 14.03 17.77 12.68
CA ALA A 131 14.86 16.77 12.04
C ALA A 131 14.80 15.45 12.85
N LEU A 132 14.37 14.37 12.21
CA LEU A 132 14.25 13.05 12.86
C LEU A 132 15.60 12.39 13.11
N GLU A 133 16.59 12.69 12.28
CA GLU A 133 17.98 12.30 12.47
C GLU A 133 18.88 13.49 12.14
N GLY A 134 19.91 13.69 12.92
CA GLY A 134 20.78 14.87 12.78
C GLY A 134 20.09 16.14 13.25
N GLY A 135 20.44 17.26 12.67
CA GLY A 135 19.87 18.56 12.99
C GLY A 135 20.90 19.66 12.74
N GLY A 136 20.45 20.93 12.84
CA GLY A 136 21.24 22.12 12.56
C GLY A 136 20.45 23.08 11.65
N GLY A 137 20.96 24.29 11.40
CA GLY A 137 20.33 25.18 10.42
C GLY A 137 18.88 25.61 10.74
N GLY A 138 18.48 25.65 12.02
CA GLY A 138 17.13 26.03 12.43
C GLY A 138 16.12 24.89 12.47
N TRP A 139 16.60 23.62 12.45
CA TRP A 139 15.81 22.43 12.74
C TRP A 139 15.90 22.07 14.22
N LEU A 140 14.77 21.74 14.85
CA LEU A 140 14.74 21.08 16.15
C LEU A 140 15.21 19.64 15.98
N ASN A 141 15.89 19.09 16.99
CA ASN A 141 16.39 17.71 16.94
C ASN A 141 15.44 16.79 17.70
N TYR A 142 14.90 15.80 17.00
CA TYR A 142 13.96 14.81 17.54
C TYR A 142 14.51 14.04 18.75
N GLU A 143 15.72 13.49 18.63
CA GLU A 143 16.33 12.68 19.69
C GLU A 143 16.67 13.53 20.93
N GLU A 144 17.16 14.75 20.73
CA GLU A 144 17.41 15.69 21.84
C GLU A 144 16.13 16.09 22.56
N MET A 145 15.05 16.34 21.80
CA MET A 145 13.75 16.66 22.40
C MET A 145 13.22 15.49 23.21
N ILE A 146 13.27 14.26 22.70
CA ILE A 146 12.86 13.07 23.45
C ILE A 146 13.70 12.89 24.72
N ALA A 147 15.02 13.07 24.64
CA ALA A 147 15.91 12.93 25.78
C ALA A 147 15.65 13.99 26.88
N ALA A 148 15.27 15.22 26.47
CA ALA A 148 15.03 16.33 27.40
C ALA A 148 13.62 16.35 27.98
N THR A 149 12.66 15.60 27.41
CA THR A 149 11.23 15.69 27.78
C THR A 149 10.81 14.55 28.69
N SER A 150 10.04 14.85 29.74
CA SER A 150 9.39 13.83 30.59
C SER A 150 8.26 13.12 29.80
N PRO A 151 7.98 11.82 30.05
CA PRO A 151 6.90 11.09 29.38
C PRO A 151 5.49 11.48 29.88
N THR A 152 5.35 12.59 30.58
CA THR A 152 4.08 13.06 31.13
C THR A 152 3.46 14.11 30.22
N PHE A 153 2.24 13.87 29.77
CA PHE A 153 1.48 14.75 28.91
C PHE A 153 -0.03 14.65 29.17
N ASP A 154 -0.78 15.66 28.74
CA ASP A 154 -2.23 15.66 28.84
C ASP A 154 -2.84 14.72 27.80
N ARG A 155 -3.60 13.72 28.26
CA ARG A 155 -4.34 12.78 27.40
C ARG A 155 -5.77 13.28 27.20
N PRO A 156 -6.13 13.77 26.02
CA PRO A 156 -7.51 14.16 25.73
C PRO A 156 -8.40 12.92 25.65
N GLU A 157 -9.70 13.12 25.81
CA GLU A 157 -10.69 12.10 25.45
C GLU A 157 -10.70 11.93 23.92
N ILE A 158 -10.37 10.72 23.46
CA ILE A 158 -10.39 10.36 22.04
C ILE A 158 -11.64 9.55 21.77
N ARG A 159 -12.39 9.94 20.73
CA ARG A 159 -13.54 9.20 20.22
C ARG A 159 -13.11 8.33 19.05
N GLU A 160 -13.73 7.18 18.88
CA GLU A 160 -13.36 6.25 17.81
C GLU A 160 -13.54 6.81 16.39
N ASN A 161 -14.40 7.81 16.21
CA ASN A 161 -14.63 8.50 14.94
C ASN A 161 -13.80 9.79 14.76
N ASP A 162 -12.90 10.09 15.70
CA ASP A 162 -11.91 11.16 15.53
C ASP A 162 -10.87 10.73 14.49
N LEU A 163 -10.24 11.72 13.84
CA LEU A 163 -9.23 11.45 12.83
C LEU A 163 -7.96 10.91 13.49
N LEU A 164 -7.48 9.82 12.96
CA LEU A 164 -6.19 9.21 13.29
C LEU A 164 -5.10 9.70 12.35
N THR A 165 -5.37 9.61 11.04
CA THR A 165 -4.41 10.00 10.01
C THR A 165 -5.11 10.62 8.80
N ILE A 166 -4.36 11.44 8.04
CA ILE A 166 -4.72 11.88 6.69
C ILE A 166 -3.67 11.35 5.72
N ASN A 167 -4.06 10.45 4.83
CA ASN A 167 -3.16 9.81 3.87
C ASN A 167 -3.41 10.35 2.47
N TYR A 168 -2.39 10.98 1.86
CA TYR A 168 -2.50 11.49 0.51
C TYR A 168 -2.37 10.41 -0.55
N THR A 169 -3.32 10.38 -1.48
CA THR A 169 -3.29 9.49 -2.65
C THR A 169 -2.74 10.23 -3.86
N SER A 170 -1.91 9.57 -4.65
CA SER A 170 -1.48 10.08 -5.95
C SER A 170 -2.65 9.95 -6.93
N GLY A 171 -3.46 11.01 -7.04
CA GLY A 171 -4.51 11.08 -8.06
C GLY A 171 -3.91 10.96 -9.48
N THR A 172 -4.54 10.16 -10.34
CA THR A 172 -4.08 9.95 -11.72
C THR A 172 -4.44 11.12 -12.66
N THR A 173 -5.26 12.08 -12.21
CA THR A 173 -5.81 13.16 -13.06
C THR A 173 -5.86 14.53 -12.39
N SER A 174 -5.61 14.62 -11.08
CA SER A 174 -5.72 15.84 -10.29
C SER A 174 -4.68 15.87 -9.17
N ARG A 175 -4.65 16.96 -8.41
CA ARG A 175 -3.82 17.04 -7.20
C ARG A 175 -4.13 15.92 -6.22
N PRO A 176 -3.14 15.46 -5.41
CA PRO A 176 -3.35 14.44 -4.39
C PRO A 176 -4.47 14.82 -3.43
N LYS A 177 -5.31 13.84 -3.06
CA LYS A 177 -6.40 14.01 -2.10
C LYS A 177 -6.01 13.44 -0.75
N GLY A 178 -6.35 14.12 0.33
CA GLY A 178 -6.13 13.65 1.70
C GLY A 178 -7.26 12.75 2.17
N VAL A 179 -7.03 11.47 2.26
CA VAL A 179 -8.00 10.48 2.77
C VAL A 179 -8.02 10.51 4.29
N MET A 180 -9.17 10.76 4.88
CA MET A 180 -9.37 10.81 6.32
C MET A 180 -9.67 9.44 6.91
N ILE A 181 -8.74 8.89 7.69
CA ILE A 181 -8.86 7.62 8.41
C ILE A 181 -9.12 7.88 9.89
N THR A 182 -10.14 7.24 10.46
CA THR A 182 -10.49 7.34 11.87
C THR A 182 -9.82 6.25 12.71
N HIS A 183 -9.81 6.43 14.04
CA HIS A 183 -9.38 5.38 14.97
C HIS A 183 -10.15 4.08 14.77
N ARG A 184 -11.48 4.16 14.60
CA ARG A 184 -12.35 3.01 14.35
C ARG A 184 -11.97 2.26 13.08
N ASN A 185 -11.75 2.99 11.97
CA ASN A 185 -11.37 2.37 10.70
C ASN A 185 -10.09 1.54 10.85
N ALA A 186 -9.04 2.14 11.42
CA ALA A 186 -7.75 1.48 11.62
C ALA A 186 -7.87 0.30 12.59
N TYR A 187 -8.56 0.45 13.72
CA TYR A 187 -8.72 -0.62 14.71
C TYR A 187 -9.39 -1.86 14.11
N LEU A 188 -10.50 -1.68 13.40
CA LEU A 188 -11.23 -2.81 12.80
C LEU A 188 -10.44 -3.45 11.65
N ASN A 189 -9.68 -2.66 10.90
CA ASN A 189 -8.78 -3.21 9.89
C ASN A 189 -7.65 -4.05 10.52
N VAL A 190 -7.07 -3.60 11.65
CA VAL A 190 -6.11 -4.39 12.44
C VAL A 190 -6.71 -5.71 12.89
N VAL A 191 -7.92 -5.69 13.48
CA VAL A 191 -8.58 -6.91 13.97
C VAL A 191 -8.84 -7.90 12.84
N GLY A 192 -9.38 -7.42 11.70
CA GLY A 192 -9.58 -8.27 10.52
C GLY A 192 -8.27 -8.86 10.00
N THR A 193 -7.22 -8.07 9.91
CA THR A 193 -5.89 -8.52 9.50
C THR A 193 -5.34 -9.60 10.44
N LEU A 194 -5.46 -9.41 11.74
CA LEU A 194 -5.01 -10.40 12.74
C LEU A 194 -5.71 -11.75 12.59
N VAL A 195 -7.02 -11.74 12.31
CA VAL A 195 -7.79 -12.97 12.13
C VAL A 195 -7.31 -13.73 10.88
N HIS A 196 -7.21 -13.04 9.73
CA HIS A 196 -6.89 -13.69 8.46
C HIS A 196 -5.40 -14.06 8.31
N ILE A 197 -4.48 -13.27 8.89
CA ILE A 197 -3.03 -13.51 8.78
C ILE A 197 -2.49 -14.33 9.96
N SER A 198 -3.28 -14.51 11.03
CA SER A 198 -2.93 -15.33 12.20
C SER A 198 -1.58 -14.95 12.85
N MET A 199 -1.37 -13.65 13.09
CA MET A 199 -0.14 -13.17 13.72
C MET A 199 -0.04 -13.51 15.20
N THR A 200 1.19 -13.69 15.68
CA THR A 200 1.52 -14.10 17.04
C THR A 200 2.64 -13.22 17.62
N PRO A 201 2.88 -13.28 18.95
CA PRO A 201 4.03 -12.59 19.54
C PRO A 201 5.41 -13.07 19.05
N ALA A 202 5.49 -14.22 18.39
CA ALA A 202 6.75 -14.72 17.83
C ALA A 202 7.09 -14.10 16.47
N ASP A 203 6.18 -13.31 15.90
CA ASP A 203 6.38 -12.74 14.57
C ASP A 203 7.38 -11.59 14.55
N ARG A 204 8.20 -11.61 13.51
CA ARG A 204 9.20 -10.60 13.20
C ARG A 204 8.92 -10.07 11.80
N TYR A 205 8.40 -8.84 11.74
CA TYR A 205 7.91 -8.21 10.52
C TYR A 205 8.99 -7.36 9.86
N LEU A 206 9.36 -7.69 8.61
CA LEU A 206 10.28 -6.88 7.81
C LEU A 206 9.53 -5.78 7.05
N TRP A 207 9.93 -4.53 7.28
CA TRP A 207 9.36 -3.35 6.65
C TRP A 207 9.84 -3.16 5.20
N THR A 208 9.41 -4.03 4.30
CA THR A 208 9.58 -3.87 2.84
C THR A 208 8.55 -2.92 2.23
N LEU A 209 7.43 -2.70 2.91
CA LEU A 209 6.39 -1.75 2.54
C LEU A 209 6.62 -0.40 3.24
N PRO A 210 6.44 0.77 2.55
CA PRO A 210 6.54 2.06 3.24
C PRO A 210 5.46 2.25 4.32
N MET A 211 5.86 2.67 5.52
CA MET A 211 4.94 2.92 6.65
C MET A 211 3.91 4.02 6.35
N PHE A 212 4.26 5.01 5.53
CA PHE A 212 3.35 6.09 5.16
C PHE A 212 2.18 5.63 4.28
N HIS A 213 2.37 4.55 3.49
CA HIS A 213 1.39 4.10 2.51
C HIS A 213 0.23 3.36 3.17
N ALA A 214 -0.94 4.02 3.20
CA ALA A 214 -2.13 3.60 3.94
C ALA A 214 -1.74 2.94 5.28
N ASN A 215 -0.95 3.70 6.04
CA ASN A 215 -0.38 3.37 7.34
C ASN A 215 0.27 1.98 7.38
N GLY A 216 1.18 1.78 6.41
CA GLY A 216 1.92 0.54 6.26
C GLY A 216 1.04 -0.69 6.18
N TRP A 217 -0.09 -0.57 5.44
CA TRP A 217 -1.12 -1.60 5.31
C TRP A 217 -1.62 -2.10 6.68
N THR A 218 -1.81 -1.15 7.63
CA THR A 218 -2.22 -1.39 9.02
C THR A 218 -1.16 -2.10 9.91
N PHE A 219 -0.04 -2.60 9.33
CA PHE A 219 0.96 -3.35 10.09
C PHE A 219 1.74 -2.51 11.11
N VAL A 220 1.71 -1.17 11.01
CA VAL A 220 2.24 -0.29 12.08
C VAL A 220 1.55 -0.55 13.44
N TRP A 221 0.28 -0.98 13.42
CA TRP A 221 -0.48 -1.31 14.62
C TRP A 221 -0.67 -2.82 14.81
N THR A 222 -0.77 -3.59 13.71
CA THR A 222 -1.02 -5.04 13.75
C THR A 222 0.12 -5.79 14.42
N VAL A 223 1.37 -5.47 14.09
CA VAL A 223 2.56 -6.07 14.73
C VAL A 223 2.61 -5.75 16.22
N THR A 224 2.38 -4.47 16.57
CA THR A 224 2.33 -4.03 17.97
C THR A 224 1.21 -4.72 18.75
N ALA A 225 0.03 -4.90 18.16
CA ALA A 225 -1.13 -5.51 18.83
C ALA A 225 -0.83 -6.90 19.40
N VAL A 226 0.00 -7.68 18.73
CA VAL A 226 0.40 -9.03 19.15
C VAL A 226 1.73 -9.07 19.90
N GLY A 227 2.47 -7.96 20.02
CA GLY A 227 3.80 -7.96 20.66
C GLY A 227 4.88 -8.57 19.77
N GLY A 228 4.73 -8.49 18.44
CA GLY A 228 5.74 -8.88 17.46
C GLY A 228 6.87 -7.86 17.34
N ALA A 229 7.90 -8.14 16.54
CA ALA A 229 9.01 -7.22 16.33
C ALA A 229 8.95 -6.54 14.95
N HIS A 230 9.16 -5.23 14.93
CA HIS A 230 9.29 -4.42 13.71
C HIS A 230 10.75 -4.36 13.28
N ILE A 231 11.09 -4.90 12.13
CA ILE A 231 12.43 -4.84 11.55
C ILE A 231 12.43 -3.77 10.46
N CYS A 232 12.99 -2.60 10.77
CA CYS A 232 13.01 -1.45 9.87
C CYS A 232 13.96 -1.67 8.70
N MET A 233 13.50 -1.27 7.50
CA MET A 233 14.28 -1.31 6.28
C MET A 233 14.00 -0.04 5.46
N ARG A 234 14.99 0.83 5.29
CA ARG A 234 14.82 2.13 4.63
C ARG A 234 14.65 2.04 3.12
N LYS A 235 15.39 1.11 2.49
CA LYS A 235 15.35 0.87 1.03
C LYS A 235 15.30 -0.63 0.77
N VAL A 236 14.38 -1.03 -0.10
CA VAL A 236 14.20 -2.44 -0.45
C VAL A 236 15.14 -2.80 -1.60
N GLU A 237 16.12 -3.63 -1.29
CA GLU A 237 17.02 -4.28 -2.25
C GLU A 237 17.05 -5.77 -1.91
N PRO A 238 16.99 -6.70 -2.88
CA PRO A 238 16.93 -8.14 -2.60
C PRO A 238 18.08 -8.63 -1.70
N SER A 239 19.31 -8.20 -1.95
CA SER A 239 20.48 -8.60 -1.13
C SER A 239 20.33 -8.21 0.33
N SER A 240 19.97 -6.95 0.59
CA SER A 240 19.77 -6.43 1.95
C SER A 240 18.56 -7.06 2.62
N ALA A 241 17.47 -7.30 1.86
CA ALA A 241 16.28 -7.96 2.37
C ALA A 241 16.59 -9.39 2.85
N PHE A 242 17.26 -10.21 2.03
CA PHE A 242 17.62 -11.57 2.42
C PHE A 242 18.63 -11.61 3.57
N GLN A 243 19.58 -10.65 3.64
CA GLN A 243 20.49 -10.53 4.78
C GLN A 243 19.73 -10.24 6.08
N LEU A 244 18.82 -9.27 6.08
CA LEU A 244 17.98 -8.95 7.25
C LEU A 244 17.05 -10.10 7.61
N MET A 245 16.46 -10.77 6.63
CA MET A 245 15.59 -11.92 6.86
C MET A 245 16.34 -13.04 7.61
N LYS A 246 17.59 -13.31 7.23
CA LYS A 246 18.46 -14.30 7.91
C LYS A 246 18.86 -13.82 9.30
N LYS A 247 19.41 -12.59 9.39
CA LYS A 247 19.95 -12.00 10.63
C LYS A 247 18.85 -11.91 11.70
N GLU A 248 17.67 -11.45 11.32
CA GLU A 248 16.58 -11.15 12.24
C GLU A 248 15.49 -12.23 12.28
N SER A 249 15.69 -13.37 11.62
CA SER A 249 14.73 -14.49 11.60
C SER A 249 13.30 -14.02 11.24
N VAL A 250 13.18 -13.26 10.16
CA VAL A 250 11.92 -12.68 9.70
C VAL A 250 10.89 -13.77 9.40
N THR A 251 9.66 -13.59 9.86
CA THR A 251 8.54 -14.53 9.69
C THR A 251 7.43 -14.00 8.80
N ILE A 252 7.38 -12.67 8.59
CA ILE A 252 6.31 -12.02 7.82
C ILE A 252 6.81 -10.73 7.19
N LEU A 253 6.30 -10.43 6.00
CA LEU A 253 6.49 -9.14 5.31
C LEU A 253 5.28 -8.80 4.45
N CYS A 254 5.10 -7.51 4.13
CA CYS A 254 4.18 -7.05 3.10
C CYS A 254 4.97 -6.61 1.87
N ALA A 255 4.53 -6.98 0.68
CA ALA A 255 5.23 -6.60 -0.54
C ALA A 255 4.27 -6.37 -1.71
N ALA A 256 4.46 -5.27 -2.43
CA ALA A 256 3.83 -5.09 -3.73
C ALA A 256 4.34 -6.14 -4.74
N PRO A 257 3.58 -6.50 -5.78
CA PRO A 257 3.98 -7.51 -6.77
C PRO A 257 5.37 -7.25 -7.39
N THR A 258 5.75 -6.01 -7.61
CA THR A 258 7.09 -5.66 -8.12
C THR A 258 8.22 -6.05 -7.17
N VAL A 259 8.01 -5.90 -5.86
CA VAL A 259 8.96 -6.35 -4.84
C VAL A 259 9.02 -7.87 -4.79
N LEU A 260 7.85 -8.55 -4.88
CA LEU A 260 7.79 -10.01 -4.95
C LEU A 260 8.54 -10.57 -6.14
N ILE A 261 8.36 -9.96 -7.32
CA ILE A 261 9.09 -10.33 -8.54
C ILE A 261 10.60 -10.14 -8.35
N ALA A 262 11.03 -9.04 -7.74
CA ALA A 262 12.45 -8.79 -7.47
C ALA A 262 13.03 -9.82 -6.50
N LEU A 263 12.31 -10.19 -5.44
CA LEU A 263 12.73 -11.21 -4.48
C LEU A 263 12.75 -12.61 -5.13
N ALA A 264 11.73 -12.97 -5.93
CA ALA A 264 11.68 -14.25 -6.64
C ALA A 264 12.75 -14.40 -7.72
N ASN A 265 13.19 -13.29 -8.33
CA ASN A 265 14.24 -13.26 -9.34
C ASN A 265 15.66 -13.07 -8.76
N ALA A 266 15.80 -13.00 -7.44
CA ALA A 266 17.12 -12.92 -6.81
C ALA A 266 17.94 -14.20 -7.09
N SER A 267 19.26 -14.10 -6.97
CA SER A 267 20.15 -15.24 -7.24
C SER A 267 19.94 -16.37 -6.24
N ASP A 268 20.20 -17.62 -6.68
CA ASP A 268 20.13 -18.80 -5.83
C ASP A 268 20.99 -18.70 -4.56
N ASP A 269 22.10 -17.93 -4.61
CA ASP A 269 22.95 -17.66 -3.44
C ASP A 269 22.21 -16.87 -2.36
N LEU A 270 21.38 -15.92 -2.75
CA LEU A 270 20.54 -15.16 -1.83
C LEU A 270 19.41 -16.03 -1.25
N HIS A 271 18.83 -16.91 -2.08
CA HIS A 271 17.78 -17.83 -1.64
C HIS A 271 18.33 -18.90 -0.68
N ARG A 272 19.61 -19.32 -0.85
CA ARG A 272 20.25 -20.30 0.06
C ARG A 272 20.30 -19.76 1.49
N GLY A 273 19.67 -20.52 2.41
CA GLY A 273 19.56 -20.18 3.82
C GLY A 273 18.60 -19.02 4.13
N ALA A 274 17.75 -18.60 3.18
CA ALA A 274 16.61 -17.74 3.48
C ALA A 274 15.65 -18.46 4.43
N PRO A 275 14.97 -17.76 5.35
CA PRO A 275 13.94 -18.37 6.18
C PRO A 275 12.85 -18.98 5.29
N ARG A 276 12.41 -20.20 5.64
CA ARG A 276 11.25 -20.83 5.03
C ARG A 276 10.00 -20.53 5.86
N ARG A 277 8.82 -20.71 5.27
CA ARG A 277 7.52 -20.43 5.91
C ARG A 277 7.32 -18.97 6.28
N VAL A 278 7.93 -18.05 5.52
CA VAL A 278 7.64 -16.62 5.64
C VAL A 278 6.25 -16.37 5.06
N ARG A 279 5.42 -15.65 5.80
CA ARG A 279 4.13 -15.18 5.31
C ARG A 279 4.32 -13.87 4.57
N VAL A 280 3.79 -13.82 3.36
CA VAL A 280 3.88 -12.65 2.49
C VAL A 280 2.49 -12.12 2.22
N VAL A 281 2.20 -10.90 2.67
CA VAL A 281 0.96 -10.21 2.34
C VAL A 281 1.21 -9.34 1.12
N THR A 282 0.45 -9.53 0.05
CA THR A 282 0.59 -8.78 -1.20
C THR A 282 -0.69 -8.05 -1.57
N ALA A 283 -0.55 -6.85 -2.11
CA ALA A 283 -1.62 -5.98 -2.59
C ALA A 283 -1.08 -4.87 -3.49
N GLY A 284 -1.94 -3.92 -3.86
CA GLY A 284 -1.60 -2.71 -4.63
C GLY A 284 -1.69 -2.88 -6.15
N ALA A 285 -1.55 -4.11 -6.63
CA ALA A 285 -1.88 -4.56 -7.98
C ALA A 285 -2.16 -6.07 -7.91
N PRO A 286 -2.90 -6.66 -8.87
CA PRO A 286 -3.08 -8.11 -8.92
C PRO A 286 -1.72 -8.81 -9.11
N PRO A 287 -1.32 -9.75 -8.23
CA PRO A 287 -0.11 -10.53 -8.43
C PRO A 287 -0.33 -11.56 -9.54
N ALA A 288 0.68 -11.78 -10.38
CA ALA A 288 0.61 -12.85 -11.36
C ALA A 288 0.63 -14.22 -10.67
N ALA A 289 -0.25 -15.13 -11.08
CA ALA A 289 -0.32 -16.49 -10.53
C ALA A 289 1.03 -17.22 -10.59
N ALA A 290 1.78 -17.07 -11.70
CA ALA A 290 3.12 -17.64 -11.85
C ALA A 290 4.12 -17.11 -10.80
N THR A 291 4.00 -15.85 -10.38
CA THR A 291 4.84 -15.28 -9.31
C THR A 291 4.49 -15.91 -7.96
N ILE A 292 3.20 -16.09 -7.67
CA ILE A 292 2.74 -16.76 -6.44
C ILE A 292 3.26 -18.19 -6.41
N GLU A 293 3.05 -18.96 -7.50
CA GLU A 293 3.50 -20.35 -7.60
C GLU A 293 5.00 -20.48 -7.35
N ARG A 294 5.78 -19.58 -7.95
CA ARG A 294 7.22 -19.56 -7.80
C ARG A 294 7.66 -19.28 -6.37
N ILE A 295 7.08 -18.27 -5.71
CA ILE A 295 7.40 -17.90 -4.32
C ILE A 295 7.07 -19.06 -3.38
N GLU A 296 5.89 -19.70 -3.55
CA GLU A 296 5.48 -20.80 -2.70
C GLU A 296 6.32 -22.07 -2.97
N GLY A 297 6.63 -22.35 -4.24
CA GLY A 297 7.39 -23.54 -4.63
C GLY A 297 8.88 -23.45 -4.34
N GLU A 298 9.55 -22.37 -4.73
CA GLU A 298 11.00 -22.22 -4.64
C GLU A 298 11.44 -21.74 -3.26
N LEU A 299 10.78 -20.70 -2.69
CA LEU A 299 11.16 -20.13 -1.40
C LEU A 299 10.47 -20.83 -0.22
N GLY A 300 9.38 -21.57 -0.47
CA GLY A 300 8.56 -22.19 0.57
C GLY A 300 7.86 -21.17 1.47
N TRP A 301 7.54 -19.99 0.92
CA TRP A 301 6.80 -18.94 1.60
C TRP A 301 5.30 -19.13 1.37
N GLU A 302 4.48 -18.49 2.19
CA GLU A 302 3.03 -18.52 2.06
C GLU A 302 2.52 -17.14 1.64
N VAL A 303 1.80 -17.07 0.51
CA VAL A 303 1.29 -15.81 -0.05
C VAL A 303 -0.16 -15.60 0.36
N PHE A 304 -0.44 -14.45 0.96
CA PHE A 304 -1.78 -13.91 1.25
C PHE A 304 -2.03 -12.72 0.33
N HIS A 305 -3.02 -12.84 -0.54
CA HIS A 305 -3.42 -11.72 -1.38
C HIS A 305 -4.59 -11.00 -0.73
N VAL A 306 -4.42 -9.70 -0.53
CA VAL A 306 -5.43 -8.80 0.01
C VAL A 306 -5.69 -7.67 -0.97
N TYR A 307 -6.89 -7.12 -0.94
CA TYR A 307 -7.26 -5.99 -1.77
C TYR A 307 -7.83 -4.87 -0.92
N GLY A 308 -7.61 -3.65 -1.40
CA GLY A 308 -8.13 -2.43 -0.86
C GLY A 308 -7.40 -1.21 -1.41
N MET A 309 -7.70 -0.08 -0.84
CA MET A 309 -7.19 1.22 -1.24
C MET A 309 -7.07 2.12 0.00
N THR A 310 -6.47 3.28 -0.14
CA THR A 310 -6.34 4.20 1.00
C THR A 310 -7.71 4.53 1.59
N GLU A 311 -8.73 4.65 0.75
CA GLU A 311 -10.11 4.94 1.09
C GLU A 311 -10.83 3.80 1.84
N THR A 312 -10.21 2.62 1.93
CA THR A 312 -10.73 1.46 2.70
C THR A 312 -9.85 1.08 3.91
N SER A 313 -8.88 1.90 4.29
CA SER A 313 -8.08 1.95 5.55
C SER A 313 -7.18 0.76 5.91
N PRO A 314 -6.46 0.03 5.08
CA PRO A 314 -6.57 -0.04 3.64
C PRO A 314 -7.33 -1.27 3.12
N PHE A 315 -7.41 -2.40 3.87
CA PHE A 315 -7.92 -3.67 3.37
C PHE A 315 -9.43 -3.76 3.44
N ILE A 316 -10.02 -4.32 2.38
CA ILE A 316 -11.44 -4.57 2.29
C ILE A 316 -11.73 -6.04 1.99
N SER A 317 -10.85 -6.72 1.27
CA SER A 317 -11.00 -8.15 0.98
C SER A 317 -9.68 -8.91 1.10
N VAL A 318 -9.81 -10.22 1.19
CA VAL A 318 -8.72 -11.18 1.25
C VAL A 318 -9.08 -12.40 0.41
N CYS A 319 -8.10 -12.95 -0.30
CA CYS A 319 -8.25 -14.25 -0.95
C CYS A 319 -8.12 -15.34 0.12
N GLU A 320 -9.22 -15.59 0.83
CA GLU A 320 -9.27 -16.56 1.93
C GLU A 320 -9.07 -17.98 1.42
N PRO A 321 -8.13 -18.77 1.96
CA PRO A 321 -7.96 -20.17 1.55
C PRO A 321 -9.13 -21.02 2.06
N ARG A 322 -9.63 -21.95 1.20
CA ARG A 322 -10.63 -22.93 1.61
C ARG A 322 -9.99 -24.31 1.71
N PRO A 323 -10.52 -25.23 2.56
CA PRO A 323 -9.96 -26.57 2.73
C PRO A 323 -9.83 -27.34 1.42
N GLU A 324 -10.81 -27.21 0.51
CA GLU A 324 -10.81 -27.86 -0.80
C GLU A 324 -9.67 -27.39 -1.72
N HIS A 325 -9.17 -26.16 -1.54
CA HIS A 325 -8.06 -25.65 -2.34
C HIS A 325 -6.75 -26.41 -2.09
N ALA A 326 -6.59 -27.04 -0.92
CA ALA A 326 -5.39 -27.83 -0.60
C ALA A 326 -5.19 -29.04 -1.52
N GLN A 327 -6.26 -29.54 -2.13
CA GLN A 327 -6.23 -30.69 -3.04
C GLN A 327 -5.95 -30.31 -4.50
N LEU A 328 -5.94 -29.02 -4.82
CA LEU A 328 -5.68 -28.52 -6.17
C LEU A 328 -4.19 -28.55 -6.51
N SER A 329 -3.87 -28.60 -7.80
CA SER A 329 -2.49 -28.42 -8.25
C SER A 329 -1.93 -27.07 -7.84
N PRO A 330 -0.59 -26.91 -7.69
CA PRO A 330 0.02 -25.62 -7.36
C PRO A 330 -0.42 -24.48 -8.28
N GLN A 331 -0.52 -24.73 -9.61
CA GLN A 331 -0.96 -23.78 -10.60
C GLN A 331 -2.40 -23.28 -10.34
N ARG A 332 -3.32 -24.23 -10.05
CA ARG A 332 -4.72 -23.88 -9.75
C ARG A 332 -4.85 -23.11 -8.44
N ARG A 333 -4.09 -23.50 -7.41
CA ARG A 333 -4.05 -22.73 -6.15
C ARG A 333 -3.54 -21.31 -6.36
N ALA A 334 -2.45 -21.15 -7.12
CA ALA A 334 -1.89 -19.84 -7.43
C ALA A 334 -2.87 -18.97 -8.23
N ALA A 335 -3.61 -19.55 -9.17
CA ALA A 335 -4.64 -18.83 -9.93
C ALA A 335 -5.80 -18.33 -9.04
N ILE A 336 -6.23 -19.14 -8.06
CA ILE A 336 -7.22 -18.69 -7.07
C ILE A 336 -6.63 -17.59 -6.18
N LYS A 337 -5.41 -17.78 -5.66
CA LYS A 337 -4.73 -16.80 -4.80
C LYS A 337 -4.47 -15.45 -5.50
N ALA A 338 -4.45 -15.42 -6.82
CA ALA A 338 -4.34 -14.18 -7.59
C ALA A 338 -5.63 -13.33 -7.58
N ARG A 339 -6.78 -13.90 -7.17
CA ARG A 339 -8.05 -13.18 -7.04
C ARG A 339 -8.07 -12.33 -5.77
N GLN A 340 -8.97 -11.33 -5.72
CA GLN A 340 -9.15 -10.46 -4.56
C GLN A 340 -9.96 -11.11 -3.44
N GLY A 341 -10.64 -12.23 -3.74
CA GLY A 341 -11.34 -13.07 -2.77
C GLY A 341 -12.65 -12.50 -2.26
N VAL A 342 -12.81 -12.48 -0.96
CA VAL A 342 -14.05 -12.11 -0.25
C VAL A 342 -13.75 -11.01 0.79
N GLU A 343 -14.79 -10.38 1.33
CA GLU A 343 -14.64 -9.32 2.33
C GLU A 343 -13.88 -9.77 3.59
N LEU A 344 -13.08 -8.87 4.15
CA LEU A 344 -12.50 -9.07 5.48
C LEU A 344 -13.61 -9.20 6.52
N ILE A 345 -13.43 -10.06 7.51
CA ILE A 345 -14.43 -10.33 8.56
C ILE A 345 -14.93 -9.06 9.28
N THR A 346 -14.17 -7.97 9.28
CA THR A 346 -14.52 -6.71 9.95
C THR A 346 -14.81 -5.57 8.98
N SER A 347 -14.67 -5.77 7.65
CA SER A 347 -14.79 -4.68 6.68
C SER A 347 -16.24 -4.25 6.43
N GLY A 348 -17.16 -5.18 6.36
CA GLY A 348 -18.56 -4.96 6.03
C GLY A 348 -18.95 -5.65 4.72
N GLU A 349 -19.72 -4.97 3.88
CA GLU A 349 -20.23 -5.54 2.62
C GLU A 349 -19.35 -5.15 1.44
N LEU A 350 -19.09 -6.11 0.57
CA LEU A 350 -18.43 -5.96 -0.73
C LEU A 350 -19.36 -6.50 -1.81
N ARG A 351 -19.60 -5.72 -2.88
CA ARG A 351 -20.42 -6.13 -4.00
C ARG A 351 -19.75 -5.74 -5.31
N VAL A 352 -20.12 -6.44 -6.39
CA VAL A 352 -19.81 -6.04 -7.75
C VAL A 352 -21.14 -5.71 -8.44
N VAL A 353 -21.30 -4.47 -8.91
CA VAL A 353 -22.57 -3.97 -9.42
C VAL A 353 -22.45 -3.44 -10.85
N ASP A 354 -23.52 -3.56 -11.60
CA ASP A 354 -23.66 -2.95 -12.93
C ASP A 354 -23.91 -1.44 -12.86
N VAL A 355 -24.14 -0.81 -14.00
CA VAL A 355 -24.40 0.65 -14.11
C VAL A 355 -25.69 1.10 -13.42
N ASP A 356 -26.65 0.17 -13.21
CA ASP A 356 -27.91 0.42 -12.51
C ASP A 356 -27.81 0.16 -11.01
N GLY A 357 -26.63 -0.27 -10.51
CA GLY A 357 -26.40 -0.61 -9.10
C GLY A 357 -26.91 -1.99 -8.69
N ARG A 358 -27.21 -2.88 -9.64
CA ARG A 358 -27.61 -4.27 -9.39
C ARG A 358 -26.38 -5.17 -9.34
N GLU A 359 -26.40 -6.17 -8.46
CA GLU A 359 -25.31 -7.15 -8.40
C GLU A 359 -25.23 -7.94 -9.72
N VAL A 360 -23.98 -8.11 -10.19
CA VAL A 360 -23.70 -8.91 -11.39
C VAL A 360 -23.85 -10.41 -11.10
N PRO A 361 -24.17 -11.25 -12.13
CA PRO A 361 -24.16 -12.71 -11.97
C PRO A 361 -22.79 -13.22 -11.51
N HIS A 362 -22.79 -14.32 -10.74
CA HIS A 362 -21.57 -15.02 -10.31
C HIS A 362 -21.11 -16.01 -11.39
N ASP A 363 -20.84 -15.53 -12.60
CA ASP A 363 -20.45 -16.33 -13.76
C ASP A 363 -18.94 -16.25 -14.08
N GLY A 364 -18.19 -15.34 -13.42
CA GLY A 364 -16.78 -15.10 -13.67
C GLY A 364 -16.51 -14.29 -14.96
N GLU A 365 -17.54 -13.78 -15.62
CA GLU A 365 -17.48 -13.12 -16.93
C GLU A 365 -18.10 -11.72 -16.93
N THR A 366 -19.27 -11.55 -16.29
CA THR A 366 -20.00 -10.28 -16.27
C THR A 366 -19.28 -9.22 -15.45
N LEU A 367 -18.85 -8.13 -16.11
CA LEU A 367 -18.13 -7.03 -15.47
C LEU A 367 -19.08 -6.09 -14.72
N GLY A 368 -18.65 -5.66 -13.54
CA GLY A 368 -19.26 -4.60 -12.77
C GLY A 368 -18.24 -3.78 -12.00
N GLU A 369 -18.68 -2.75 -11.28
CA GLU A 369 -17.85 -1.96 -10.37
C GLU A 369 -17.84 -2.59 -8.97
N ILE A 370 -16.67 -2.71 -8.36
CA ILE A 370 -16.59 -3.03 -6.93
C ILE A 370 -17.10 -1.83 -6.13
N VAL A 371 -18.12 -2.08 -5.32
CA VAL A 371 -18.63 -1.13 -4.32
C VAL A 371 -18.54 -1.74 -2.92
N ALA A 372 -18.35 -0.88 -1.94
CA ALA A 372 -18.16 -1.33 -0.57
C ALA A 372 -18.88 -0.45 0.44
N ARG A 373 -19.33 -1.06 1.54
CA ARG A 373 -19.96 -0.37 2.65
C ARG A 373 -19.56 -1.02 3.97
N GLY A 374 -19.03 -0.24 4.91
CA GLY A 374 -18.68 -0.81 6.20
C GLY A 374 -17.73 0.03 7.04
N ASN A 375 -17.17 -0.62 8.05
CA ASN A 375 -16.45 0.03 9.14
C ASN A 375 -15.03 0.51 8.78
N VAL A 376 -14.48 0.02 7.68
CA VAL A 376 -13.13 0.37 7.22
C VAL A 376 -13.12 1.46 6.14
N ILE A 377 -14.32 1.92 5.72
CA ILE A 377 -14.45 2.97 4.72
C ILE A 377 -14.07 4.31 5.35
N MET A 378 -13.29 5.11 4.62
CA MET A 378 -12.83 6.42 5.03
C MET A 378 -13.96 7.35 5.51
N LYS A 379 -13.63 8.30 6.35
CA LYS A 379 -14.56 9.37 6.72
C LYS A 379 -14.90 10.30 5.54
N GLY A 380 -13.98 10.42 4.58
CA GLY A 380 -14.11 11.24 3.38
C GLY A 380 -12.75 11.80 2.96
N TYR A 381 -12.74 12.67 1.97
CA TYR A 381 -11.57 13.45 1.57
C TYR A 381 -11.49 14.75 2.36
N PHE A 382 -10.32 15.04 2.89
CA PHE A 382 -10.07 16.25 3.68
C PHE A 382 -10.29 17.50 2.82
N GLU A 383 -11.15 18.41 3.29
CA GLU A 383 -11.54 19.66 2.61
C GLU A 383 -12.08 19.50 1.17
N ASP A 384 -12.57 18.28 0.81
CA ASP A 384 -13.16 18.02 -0.51
C ASP A 384 -14.49 17.26 -0.38
N SER A 385 -15.54 17.99 0.00
CA SER A 385 -16.89 17.44 0.17
C SER A 385 -17.50 16.95 -1.16
N GLN A 386 -17.14 17.59 -2.27
CA GLN A 386 -17.63 17.19 -3.60
C GLN A 386 -17.07 15.82 -4.00
N ALA A 387 -15.76 15.63 -3.91
CA ALA A 387 -15.16 14.33 -4.19
C ALA A 387 -15.62 13.26 -3.20
N THR A 388 -15.83 13.62 -1.92
CA THR A 388 -16.39 12.72 -0.90
C THR A 388 -17.79 12.25 -1.32
N GLY A 389 -18.68 13.17 -1.69
CA GLY A 389 -20.04 12.82 -2.14
C GLY A 389 -20.06 11.95 -3.40
N GLN A 390 -19.11 12.16 -4.31
CA GLN A 390 -18.97 11.31 -5.51
C GLN A 390 -18.47 9.91 -5.16
N ALA A 391 -17.47 9.80 -4.27
CA ALA A 391 -16.90 8.51 -3.87
C ALA A 391 -17.87 7.68 -3.03
N LEU A 392 -18.68 8.33 -2.17
CA LEU A 392 -19.59 7.68 -1.22
C LEU A 392 -21.06 7.78 -1.65
N ARG A 393 -21.33 7.93 -2.95
CA ARG A 393 -22.69 8.08 -3.48
C ARG A 393 -23.56 6.87 -3.21
N GLY A 394 -24.85 7.09 -2.98
CA GLY A 394 -25.81 6.02 -2.73
C GLY A 394 -25.56 5.22 -1.43
N GLY A 395 -24.69 5.72 -0.53
CA GLY A 395 -24.32 5.02 0.70
C GLY A 395 -23.28 3.90 0.49
N TRP A 396 -22.63 3.86 -0.68
CA TRP A 396 -21.58 2.93 -1.04
C TRP A 396 -20.32 3.67 -1.46
N MET A 397 -19.17 3.14 -1.04
CA MET A 397 -17.88 3.53 -1.58
C MET A 397 -17.72 2.91 -2.97
N HIS A 398 -17.56 3.75 -3.98
CA HIS A 398 -17.27 3.37 -5.35
C HIS A 398 -15.76 3.33 -5.59
N THR A 399 -15.23 2.16 -5.87
CA THR A 399 -13.77 1.97 -5.96
C THR A 399 -13.19 2.39 -7.31
N GLY A 400 -14.00 2.39 -8.35
CA GLY A 400 -13.56 2.57 -9.73
C GLY A 400 -12.79 1.36 -10.28
N ASP A 401 -12.83 0.20 -9.59
CA ASP A 401 -12.23 -1.04 -10.06
C ASP A 401 -13.31 -1.91 -10.73
N ALA A 402 -13.04 -2.35 -11.97
CA ALA A 402 -13.88 -3.28 -12.72
C ALA A 402 -13.53 -4.71 -12.33
N ALA A 403 -14.53 -5.49 -11.97
CA ALA A 403 -14.36 -6.86 -11.47
C ALA A 403 -15.47 -7.79 -11.97
N VAL A 404 -15.23 -9.08 -11.80
CA VAL A 404 -16.23 -10.16 -11.95
C VAL A 404 -16.38 -10.90 -10.64
N VAL A 405 -17.48 -11.61 -10.45
CA VAL A 405 -17.68 -12.54 -9.33
C VAL A 405 -17.71 -13.96 -9.87
N HIS A 406 -16.84 -14.81 -9.33
CA HIS A 406 -16.81 -16.23 -9.71
C HIS A 406 -17.94 -17.03 -9.04
N PRO A 407 -18.29 -18.22 -9.57
CA PRO A 407 -19.33 -19.08 -8.98
C PRO A 407 -19.08 -19.47 -7.52
N ASP A 408 -17.83 -19.44 -7.07
CA ASP A 408 -17.43 -19.65 -5.68
C ASP A 408 -17.54 -18.40 -4.79
N GLY A 409 -18.04 -17.28 -5.35
CA GLY A 409 -18.21 -15.99 -4.65
C GLY A 409 -16.94 -15.14 -4.57
N TYR A 410 -15.81 -15.59 -5.11
CA TYR A 410 -14.58 -14.79 -5.10
C TYR A 410 -14.64 -13.69 -6.15
N VAL A 411 -14.30 -12.48 -5.73
CA VAL A 411 -14.14 -11.32 -6.63
C VAL A 411 -12.78 -11.39 -7.31
N GLU A 412 -12.75 -11.08 -8.60
CA GLU A 412 -11.52 -10.90 -9.38
C GLU A 412 -11.56 -9.58 -10.12
N ILE A 413 -10.59 -8.70 -9.83
CA ILE A 413 -10.40 -7.44 -10.55
C ILE A 413 -9.87 -7.73 -11.93
N ARG A 414 -10.57 -7.20 -12.93
CA ARG A 414 -10.16 -7.26 -14.33
C ARG A 414 -9.39 -6.02 -14.76
N ASP A 415 -9.78 -4.85 -14.27
CA ASP A 415 -9.09 -3.59 -14.58
C ASP A 415 -9.58 -2.43 -13.70
N ARG A 416 -9.03 -1.23 -13.91
CA ARG A 416 -9.68 0.02 -13.54
C ARG A 416 -10.78 0.33 -14.56
N LEU A 417 -11.95 0.80 -14.11
CA LEU A 417 -13.04 1.17 -15.03
C LEU A 417 -12.58 2.11 -16.15
N LYS A 418 -11.69 3.06 -15.83
CA LYS A 418 -11.11 4.00 -16.79
C LYS A 418 -9.99 3.42 -17.68
N ASP A 419 -9.51 2.21 -17.35
CA ASP A 419 -8.39 1.55 -18.04
C ASP A 419 -8.86 0.34 -18.86
N VAL A 420 -10.13 -0.10 -18.69
CA VAL A 420 -10.79 -1.07 -19.59
C VAL A 420 -10.75 -0.52 -21.00
N ILE A 421 -10.25 -1.32 -21.94
CA ILE A 421 -10.10 -0.94 -23.35
C ILE A 421 -11.35 -1.38 -24.10
N ILE A 422 -12.05 -0.43 -24.73
CA ILE A 422 -13.26 -0.73 -25.51
C ILE A 422 -12.87 -0.79 -26.98
N SER A 423 -12.67 -1.99 -27.50
CA SER A 423 -12.22 -2.22 -28.87
C SER A 423 -13.31 -2.91 -29.70
N GLY A 424 -13.88 -2.19 -30.66
CA GLY A 424 -14.93 -2.74 -31.53
C GLY A 424 -16.20 -3.19 -30.78
N GLY A 425 -16.47 -2.62 -29.61
CA GLY A 425 -17.62 -2.98 -28.76
C GLY A 425 -17.30 -4.07 -27.72
N GLU A 426 -16.10 -4.65 -27.74
CA GLU A 426 -15.62 -5.65 -26.79
C GLU A 426 -14.81 -5.00 -25.66
N ASN A 427 -15.04 -5.43 -24.43
CA ASN A 427 -14.26 -5.01 -23.27
C ASN A 427 -12.99 -5.86 -23.16
N ILE A 428 -11.84 -5.23 -23.24
CA ILE A 428 -10.53 -5.88 -23.07
C ILE A 428 -9.91 -5.44 -21.75
N SER A 429 -9.65 -6.40 -20.87
CA SER A 429 -8.88 -6.16 -19.65
C SER A 429 -7.41 -5.98 -20.00
N SER A 430 -6.87 -4.82 -19.68
CA SER A 430 -5.44 -4.57 -19.84
C SER A 430 -4.60 -5.47 -18.94
N VAL A 431 -5.11 -5.78 -17.73
CA VAL A 431 -4.46 -6.66 -16.74
C VAL A 431 -4.40 -8.11 -17.24
N GLU A 432 -5.45 -8.60 -17.91
CA GLU A 432 -5.45 -9.94 -18.51
C GLU A 432 -4.37 -10.07 -19.57
N VAL A 433 -4.29 -9.10 -20.47
CA VAL A 433 -3.29 -9.08 -21.54
C VAL A 433 -1.87 -8.99 -20.97
N GLU A 434 -1.66 -8.13 -19.97
CA GLU A 434 -0.37 -8.02 -19.24
C GLU A 434 0.01 -9.35 -18.59
N GLY A 435 -0.95 -10.02 -17.93
CA GLY A 435 -0.72 -11.31 -17.27
C GLY A 435 -0.29 -12.42 -18.24
N ILE A 436 -0.80 -12.41 -19.47
CA ILE A 436 -0.39 -13.34 -20.52
C ILE A 436 1.01 -12.98 -21.03
N LEU A 437 1.29 -11.70 -21.31
CA LEU A 437 2.62 -11.27 -21.77
C LEU A 437 3.72 -11.58 -20.74
N LEU A 438 3.44 -11.50 -19.45
CA LEU A 438 4.37 -11.85 -18.37
C LEU A 438 4.75 -13.35 -18.33
N GLN A 439 4.00 -14.24 -19.01
CA GLN A 439 4.35 -15.64 -19.15
C GLN A 439 5.42 -15.88 -20.22
N HIS A 440 5.69 -14.91 -21.08
CA HIS A 440 6.75 -15.01 -22.09
C HIS A 440 8.14 -15.00 -21.44
N ALA A 441 9.00 -15.94 -21.83
CA ALA A 441 10.30 -16.19 -21.18
C ALA A 441 11.20 -14.94 -21.10
N ALA A 442 11.15 -14.07 -22.10
CA ALA A 442 11.97 -12.86 -22.19
C ALA A 442 11.36 -11.63 -21.48
N VAL A 443 10.08 -11.66 -21.09
CA VAL A 443 9.39 -10.50 -20.53
C VAL A 443 9.61 -10.41 -19.03
N GLN A 444 10.03 -9.22 -18.57
CA GLN A 444 10.15 -8.86 -17.15
C GLN A 444 8.93 -8.11 -16.65
N GLU A 445 8.46 -7.11 -17.42
CA GLU A 445 7.30 -6.29 -17.10
C GLU A 445 6.50 -5.99 -18.36
N ALA A 446 5.20 -5.83 -18.20
CA ALA A 446 4.30 -5.43 -19.26
C ALA A 446 3.27 -4.42 -18.75
N ALA A 447 2.91 -3.46 -19.59
CA ALA A 447 1.79 -2.55 -19.37
C ALA A 447 1.00 -2.40 -20.66
N VAL A 448 -0.32 -2.51 -20.58
CA VAL A 448 -1.20 -2.39 -21.75
C VAL A 448 -2.17 -1.23 -21.54
N VAL A 449 -2.32 -0.41 -22.59
CA VAL A 449 -3.21 0.75 -22.57
C VAL A 449 -4.05 0.78 -23.85
N GLY A 450 -5.28 1.31 -23.74
CA GLY A 450 -6.09 1.66 -24.89
C GLY A 450 -5.51 2.89 -25.58
N VAL A 451 -5.36 2.81 -26.88
CA VAL A 451 -4.99 3.94 -27.74
C VAL A 451 -6.08 4.16 -28.79
N PRO A 452 -6.37 5.41 -29.21
CA PRO A 452 -7.34 5.67 -30.26
C PRO A 452 -7.05 4.87 -31.52
N HIS A 453 -8.10 4.28 -32.13
CA HIS A 453 -8.00 3.48 -33.35
C HIS A 453 -9.18 3.79 -34.30
N GLU A 454 -8.88 4.13 -35.55
CA GLU A 454 -9.88 4.61 -36.53
C GLU A 454 -11.06 3.65 -36.73
N LYS A 455 -10.82 2.34 -36.74
CA LYS A 455 -11.82 1.32 -37.01
C LYS A 455 -12.57 0.86 -35.75
N TRP A 456 -11.90 0.83 -34.59
CA TRP A 456 -12.38 0.12 -33.41
C TRP A 456 -12.60 1.02 -32.19
N GLY A 457 -12.45 2.34 -32.34
CA GLY A 457 -12.53 3.31 -31.25
C GLY A 457 -11.24 3.31 -30.46
N GLU A 458 -10.94 2.20 -29.79
CA GLU A 458 -9.66 1.96 -29.13
C GLU A 458 -9.05 0.63 -29.58
N ALA A 459 -7.72 0.49 -29.45
CA ALA A 459 -7.01 -0.76 -29.61
C ALA A 459 -5.96 -0.92 -28.50
N PRO A 460 -5.70 -2.16 -28.01
CA PRO A 460 -4.67 -2.40 -27.02
C PRO A 460 -3.28 -2.12 -27.59
N HIS A 461 -2.43 -1.44 -26.80
CA HIS A 461 -1.01 -1.22 -27.07
C HIS A 461 -0.19 -1.71 -25.88
N ALA A 462 0.75 -2.63 -26.11
CA ALA A 462 1.61 -3.19 -25.09
C ALA A 462 2.97 -2.47 -25.03
N PHE A 463 3.36 -2.06 -23.82
CA PHE A 463 4.71 -1.62 -23.48
C PHE A 463 5.39 -2.73 -22.68
N VAL A 464 6.55 -3.18 -23.11
CA VAL A 464 7.21 -4.36 -22.56
C VAL A 464 8.64 -4.04 -22.14
N VAL A 465 9.02 -4.45 -20.93
CA VAL A 465 10.40 -4.46 -20.45
C VAL A 465 10.92 -5.89 -20.53
N LEU A 466 12.05 -6.09 -21.18
CA LEU A 466 12.70 -7.40 -21.27
C LEU A 466 13.58 -7.67 -20.04
N LYS A 467 13.75 -8.95 -19.71
CA LYS A 467 14.72 -9.39 -18.69
C LYS A 467 16.15 -9.04 -19.11
N ALA A 468 17.02 -8.82 -18.16
CA ALA A 468 18.43 -8.51 -18.41
C ALA A 468 19.07 -9.61 -19.28
N GLY A 469 19.66 -9.19 -20.42
CA GLY A 469 20.28 -10.09 -21.39
C GLY A 469 19.32 -10.86 -22.30
N ALA A 470 18.00 -10.74 -22.11
CA ALA A 470 17.02 -11.32 -23.02
C ALA A 470 16.82 -10.44 -24.26
N VAL A 471 16.54 -11.08 -25.38
CA VAL A 471 16.20 -10.43 -26.65
C VAL A 471 14.85 -10.97 -27.11
N SER A 472 13.98 -10.10 -27.55
CA SER A 472 12.74 -10.47 -28.23
C SER A 472 12.32 -9.34 -29.17
N THR A 473 11.57 -9.67 -30.20
CA THR A 473 11.04 -8.73 -31.17
C THR A 473 9.55 -8.50 -30.97
N GLU A 474 9.04 -7.40 -31.53
CA GLU A 474 7.59 -7.15 -31.54
C GLU A 474 6.80 -8.28 -32.19
N ALA A 475 7.34 -8.88 -33.26
CA ALA A 475 6.71 -9.99 -33.98
C ALA A 475 6.59 -11.24 -33.08
N GLU A 476 7.66 -11.60 -32.38
CA GLU A 476 7.67 -12.75 -31.46
C GLU A 476 6.68 -12.56 -30.29
N LEU A 477 6.64 -11.36 -29.69
CA LEU A 477 5.70 -11.02 -28.64
C LEU A 477 4.24 -11.10 -29.15
N ARG A 478 4.00 -10.64 -30.38
CA ARG A 478 2.69 -10.70 -31.04
C ARG A 478 2.25 -12.14 -31.32
N ASP A 479 3.15 -12.98 -31.83
CA ASP A 479 2.87 -14.37 -32.11
C ASP A 479 2.63 -15.16 -30.82
N PHE A 480 3.38 -14.88 -29.78
CA PHE A 480 3.12 -15.42 -28.44
C PHE A 480 1.73 -15.01 -27.92
N ALA A 481 1.38 -13.72 -28.02
CA ALA A 481 0.08 -13.22 -27.62
C ALA A 481 -1.05 -13.91 -28.42
N ARG A 482 -0.91 -14.02 -29.73
CA ARG A 482 -1.91 -14.71 -30.59
C ARG A 482 -2.14 -16.17 -30.22
N SER A 483 -1.09 -16.85 -29.76
CA SER A 483 -1.18 -18.26 -29.37
C SER A 483 -1.82 -18.48 -27.99
N ASN A 484 -1.91 -17.43 -27.16
CA ASN A 484 -2.30 -17.54 -25.75
C ASN A 484 -3.54 -16.71 -25.37
N MET A 485 -4.12 -15.94 -26.30
CA MET A 485 -5.35 -15.17 -26.03
C MET A 485 -6.24 -15.04 -27.28
N ALA A 486 -7.49 -14.65 -27.08
CA ALA A 486 -8.42 -14.39 -28.17
C ALA A 486 -7.88 -13.28 -29.10
N HIS A 487 -8.07 -13.42 -30.41
CA HIS A 487 -7.48 -12.52 -31.42
C HIS A 487 -7.82 -11.05 -31.21
N PHE A 488 -9.03 -10.72 -30.74
CA PHE A 488 -9.45 -9.34 -30.52
C PHE A 488 -8.75 -8.69 -29.32
N LYS A 489 -8.18 -9.47 -28.39
CA LYS A 489 -7.40 -9.00 -27.22
C LYS A 489 -5.93 -8.77 -27.55
N VAL A 490 -5.42 -9.29 -28.67
CA VAL A 490 -4.01 -9.17 -29.04
C VAL A 490 -3.66 -7.70 -29.28
N PRO A 491 -2.60 -7.17 -28.64
CA PRO A 491 -2.19 -5.80 -28.86
C PRO A 491 -1.92 -5.48 -30.33
N ALA A 492 -2.52 -4.38 -30.79
CA ALA A 492 -2.31 -3.87 -32.15
C ALA A 492 -0.87 -3.43 -32.37
N ALA A 493 -0.20 -2.97 -31.32
CA ALA A 493 1.22 -2.59 -31.35
C ALA A 493 1.93 -3.00 -30.05
N PHE A 494 3.25 -3.22 -30.16
CA PHE A 494 4.15 -3.47 -29.04
C PHE A 494 5.28 -2.44 -29.06
N THR A 495 5.70 -1.96 -27.91
CA THR A 495 6.86 -1.10 -27.74
C THR A 495 7.74 -1.66 -26.65
N ILE A 496 8.98 -2.02 -27.01
CA ILE A 496 9.97 -2.45 -26.01
C ILE A 496 10.60 -1.20 -25.42
N VAL A 497 10.56 -1.07 -24.11
CA VAL A 497 11.06 0.07 -23.34
C VAL A 497 12.06 -0.39 -22.28
N PRO A 498 13.03 0.46 -21.90
CA PRO A 498 14.00 0.11 -20.86
C PRO A 498 13.35 -0.01 -19.48
N GLU A 499 12.32 0.80 -19.21
CA GLU A 499 11.56 0.82 -17.96
C GLU A 499 10.14 1.33 -18.16
N LEU A 500 9.22 0.97 -17.27
CA LEU A 500 7.85 1.50 -17.24
C LEU A 500 7.76 2.65 -16.24
N PRO A 501 6.97 3.71 -16.52
CA PRO A 501 6.73 4.78 -15.57
C PRO A 501 5.94 4.24 -14.37
N LYS A 502 6.46 4.45 -13.17
CA LYS A 502 5.87 3.94 -11.92
C LYS A 502 5.64 5.05 -10.91
N THR A 503 4.65 4.86 -10.05
CA THR A 503 4.52 5.64 -8.82
C THR A 503 5.62 5.24 -7.84
N ALA A 504 5.84 6.04 -6.81
CA ALA A 504 6.77 5.73 -5.73
C ALA A 504 6.46 4.41 -4.98
N THR A 505 5.24 3.90 -5.09
CA THR A 505 4.83 2.60 -4.55
C THR A 505 4.99 1.44 -5.52
N GLY A 506 5.57 1.69 -6.71
CA GLY A 506 5.81 0.68 -7.74
C GLY A 506 4.63 0.41 -8.68
N LYS A 507 3.53 1.17 -8.59
CA LYS A 507 2.36 1.03 -9.46
C LYS A 507 2.63 1.70 -10.81
N ILE A 508 2.36 1.00 -11.91
CA ILE A 508 2.54 1.52 -13.28
C ILE A 508 1.57 2.68 -13.54
N GLN A 509 2.10 3.76 -14.10
CA GLN A 509 1.36 4.97 -14.45
C GLN A 509 0.87 4.90 -15.90
N LYS A 510 -0.18 4.12 -16.17
CA LYS A 510 -0.75 3.92 -17.53
C LYS A 510 -1.11 5.22 -18.22
N TYR A 511 -1.52 6.26 -17.49
CA TYR A 511 -1.84 7.56 -18.07
C TYR A 511 -0.62 8.26 -18.72
N VAL A 512 0.60 8.02 -18.21
CA VAL A 512 1.84 8.53 -18.83
C VAL A 512 2.09 7.85 -20.16
N LEU A 513 1.88 6.52 -20.21
CA LEU A 513 2.03 5.74 -21.45
C LEU A 513 1.01 6.17 -22.52
N ARG A 514 -0.25 6.43 -22.13
CA ARG A 514 -1.27 6.96 -23.06
C ARG A 514 -0.90 8.33 -23.61
N ARG A 515 -0.42 9.27 -22.78
CA ARG A 515 -0.03 10.62 -23.20
C ARG A 515 1.20 10.62 -24.09
N GLY A 516 2.19 9.78 -23.79
CA GLY A 516 3.40 9.65 -24.62
C GLY A 516 3.10 9.22 -26.05
N ARG A 517 2.04 8.45 -26.30
CA ARG A 517 1.58 8.06 -27.63
C ARG A 517 0.71 9.10 -28.33
N ALA A 518 -0.11 9.83 -27.60
CA ALA A 518 -0.88 10.93 -28.18
C ALA A 518 0.01 12.03 -28.80
N ALA A 519 1.28 12.11 -28.34
CA ALA A 519 2.29 13.03 -28.88
C ALA A 519 3.02 12.50 -30.11
N ILE A 520 2.95 11.19 -30.46
CA ILE A 520 3.71 10.56 -31.55
C ILE A 520 2.86 10.34 -32.82
N GLY A 521 1.54 10.58 -32.78
CA GLY A 521 0.63 10.39 -33.91
C GLY A 521 0.55 8.93 -34.44
N PRO A 522 -0.49 8.56 -35.20
CA PRO A 522 -0.53 7.25 -35.84
C PRO A 522 0.59 7.13 -36.88
N GLN A 523 1.42 6.09 -36.79
CA GLN A 523 2.32 5.64 -37.87
C GLN A 523 1.60 4.63 -38.75
#